data_99703517593addcb567610ca16067cca
#
_entry.id   99703517593addcb567610ca16067cca
#
_cell.length_a   1.000
_cell.length_b   1.000
_cell.length_c   1.000
_cell.angle_alpha   90.00
_cell.angle_beta   90.00
_cell.angle_gamma   90.00
#
_symmetry.space_group_name_H-M   'P 1'
#
loop_
_entity.id
_entity.type
_entity.pdbx_description
1 polymer ?
#
loop_
_entity_poly.entity_id
_entity_poly.type
_entity_poly.pdbx_seq_one_letter_code
_entity_poly.pdbx_strand_id
1 'polypeptide(L)'
;MTNFYSVTKSWYTVLLFFGLVTAGYTQEQYSKLRTSPEDSLGIADFPGALEIPNTGLYIKFGGYFRMDAIYDFNGSGSRNQLLMSQIAVDGTPEAAKGPFFNFHVRETRFNLDLRRKTQSGRPLKVFIEFDFFDESLPAGVPRLRHAFIKYGKWTLGQTWTNLSDLRIFPFIMDFSSGDALFGGRAVQIRFEDELSPHFNFGLALEMPGLSGIADLYQLGGETMPVLPIFSARITNEREDGMIIAGGQIQQLRWDGLDQGPDARGIGWGVVFNGRQKITDRLFATWHSSYNYGLVNQILIFGGTDENAVLLPSGELDIQDAITTAVGAGYQINSWLSTNIAYAYLKRGNLDFRPEETLKTGGMGHFNFIWKIDKNALGGIEYAWGKIRNISEASGNASRIQAMVKYTF
;
A
#
# COMPACT_ATOMS: atom_id res chain seq x y z
N MET A 1 13.62 57.76 20.00
CA MET A 1 15.07 57.40 20.10
C MET A 1 15.09 56.03 20.76
N THR A 2 15.38 55.06 19.88
CA THR A 2 16.39 53.98 20.03
C THR A 2 16.16 52.97 21.15
N ASN A 3 16.03 51.69 20.94
CA ASN A 3 16.99 50.80 20.27
C ASN A 3 16.36 49.46 19.93
N PHE A 4 16.42 49.07 18.68
CA PHE A 4 16.33 47.69 18.22
C PHE A 4 17.64 47.00 18.59
N TYR A 5 17.62 45.96 19.44
CA TYR A 5 18.73 45.03 19.54
C TYR A 5 18.34 43.67 18.99
N SER A 6 19.12 43.27 18.02
CA SER A 6 19.21 42.10 17.22
C SER A 6 19.04 40.80 18.00
N VAL A 7 18.08 39.96 17.57
CA VAL A 7 18.01 38.52 17.85
C VAL A 7 18.49 37.78 16.60
N THR A 8 19.78 37.81 16.36
CA THR A 8 20.44 36.96 15.37
C THR A 8 21.72 36.42 15.99
N LYS A 9 21.61 35.28 16.70
CA LYS A 9 22.73 34.35 17.00
C LYS A 9 22.26 33.32 18.00
N SER A 10 21.54 32.29 17.56
CA SER A 10 21.44 31.04 18.35
C SER A 10 20.93 29.84 17.53
N TRP A 11 21.08 29.82 16.22
CA TRP A 11 20.66 28.68 15.39
C TRP A 11 21.82 27.82 14.85
N TYR A 12 23.06 28.13 15.20
CA TYR A 12 24.24 27.39 14.73
C TYR A 12 24.83 26.39 15.72
N THR A 13 24.27 26.21 16.91
CA THR A 13 24.87 25.36 17.95
C THR A 13 24.18 23.99 18.11
N VAL A 14 23.13 23.69 17.38
CA VAL A 14 22.44 22.37 17.42
C VAL A 14 22.93 21.40 16.33
N LEU A 15 23.73 21.85 15.38
CA LEU A 15 24.20 21.05 14.23
C LEU A 15 25.58 20.39 14.38
N LEU A 16 26.21 20.42 15.55
CA LEU A 16 27.61 19.98 15.70
C LEU A 16 27.85 18.90 16.78
N PHE A 17 26.87 18.05 17.11
CA PHE A 17 27.11 16.96 18.06
C PHE A 17 26.61 15.59 17.55
N PHE A 18 26.95 15.20 16.32
CA PHE A 18 26.88 13.81 15.89
C PHE A 18 28.05 13.46 14.97
N GLY A 19 29.22 13.36 15.56
CA GLY A 19 30.40 12.81 14.92
C GLY A 19 30.64 11.36 15.34
N LEU A 20 30.76 10.48 14.35
CA LEU A 20 31.48 9.22 14.32
C LEU A 20 30.95 8.03 15.17
N VAL A 21 30.06 7.22 14.57
CA VAL A 21 30.19 5.76 14.65
C VAL A 21 30.06 5.20 13.22
N THR A 22 31.19 4.82 12.64
CA THR A 22 31.26 4.09 11.38
C THR A 22 30.99 2.61 11.63
N ALA A 23 29.82 2.11 11.27
CA ALA A 23 29.59 0.71 11.01
C ALA A 23 28.77 0.60 9.73
N GLY A 24 29.38 0.02 8.70
CA GLY A 24 28.76 -0.16 7.38
C GLY A 24 27.56 -1.09 7.46
N TYR A 25 26.38 -0.55 7.23
CA TYR A 25 25.19 -1.30 6.92
C TYR A 25 24.65 -0.85 5.58
N THR A 26 24.61 -1.76 4.64
CA THR A 26 24.22 -1.57 3.25
C THR A 26 22.70 -1.44 3.11
N GLN A 27 22.26 -0.92 1.96
CA GLN A 27 20.87 -0.81 1.51
C GLN A 27 20.05 -2.13 1.64
N GLU A 28 20.72 -3.27 1.72
CA GLU A 28 20.17 -4.59 1.99
C GLU A 28 19.36 -4.65 3.31
N GLN A 29 19.73 -3.86 4.30
CA GLN A 29 19.01 -3.79 5.58
C GLN A 29 17.73 -2.95 5.48
N TYR A 30 17.66 -1.95 4.58
CA TYR A 30 16.43 -1.22 4.27
C TYR A 30 15.42 -2.07 3.49
N SER A 31 15.89 -2.91 2.58
CA SER A 31 15.04 -3.89 1.91
C SER A 31 14.54 -4.95 2.90
N LYS A 32 15.37 -5.39 3.85
CA LYS A 32 15.00 -6.33 4.92
C LYS A 32 13.97 -5.75 5.91
N LEU A 33 13.94 -4.43 6.13
CA LEU A 33 12.90 -3.78 6.94
C LEU A 33 11.54 -3.71 6.22
N ARG A 34 11.52 -3.89 4.91
CA ARG A 34 10.32 -3.98 4.06
C ARG A 34 10.05 -5.37 3.52
N THR A 35 10.99 -6.31 3.66
CA THR A 35 10.68 -7.69 3.28
C THR A 35 9.46 -8.11 4.07
N SER A 36 8.41 -8.37 3.34
CA SER A 36 7.22 -8.97 3.92
C SER A 36 7.69 -10.22 4.67
N PRO A 37 7.22 -10.46 5.89
CA PRO A 37 7.49 -11.71 6.60
C PRO A 37 7.14 -12.95 5.78
N GLU A 38 6.49 -12.75 4.63
CA GLU A 38 6.08 -13.78 3.67
C GLU A 38 7.26 -14.50 3.03
N ASP A 39 8.41 -13.83 2.84
CA ASP A 39 9.43 -14.29 1.91
C ASP A 39 10.36 -15.40 2.46
N SER A 40 10.47 -15.60 3.77
CA SER A 40 11.32 -16.65 4.28
C SER A 40 10.54 -17.79 4.95
N LEU A 41 10.71 -19.01 4.46
CA LEU A 41 10.19 -20.24 5.06
C LEU A 41 11.26 -20.98 5.90
N GLY A 42 12.51 -20.52 5.86
CA GLY A 42 13.63 -21.19 6.50
C GLY A 42 13.55 -21.16 8.02
N ILE A 43 13.74 -22.31 8.68
CA ILE A 43 13.90 -22.40 10.13
C ILE A 43 15.32 -21.98 10.52
N ALA A 44 16.32 -22.25 9.68
CA ALA A 44 17.71 -21.89 9.92
C ALA A 44 17.92 -20.36 10.01
N ASP A 45 17.09 -19.57 9.31
CA ASP A 45 17.16 -18.10 9.24
C ASP A 45 16.06 -17.44 10.08
N PHE A 46 15.73 -18.00 11.25
CA PHE A 46 14.67 -17.50 12.13
C PHE A 46 15.22 -17.03 13.48
N PRO A 47 16.13 -16.05 13.49
CA PRO A 47 16.78 -15.58 14.71
C PRO A 47 15.77 -14.97 15.68
N GLY A 48 15.96 -15.27 16.98
CA GLY A 48 15.07 -14.78 18.05
C GLY A 48 13.76 -15.55 18.20
N ALA A 49 13.57 -16.65 17.46
CA ALA A 49 12.44 -17.54 17.66
C ALA A 49 12.67 -18.45 18.89
N LEU A 50 11.58 -18.74 19.60
CA LEU A 50 11.53 -19.67 20.71
C LEU A 50 11.10 -21.04 20.19
N GLU A 51 11.88 -22.09 20.43
CA GLU A 51 11.48 -23.46 20.15
C GLU A 51 10.57 -23.99 21.25
N ILE A 52 9.43 -24.58 20.88
CA ILE A 52 8.60 -25.33 21.82
C ILE A 52 9.20 -26.73 21.95
N PRO A 53 9.68 -27.14 23.13
CA PRO A 53 10.35 -28.41 23.33
C PRO A 53 9.52 -29.60 22.81
N ASN A 54 10.18 -30.54 22.14
CA ASN A 54 9.61 -31.80 21.63
C ASN A 54 8.52 -31.65 20.53
N THR A 55 8.31 -30.46 19.98
CA THR A 55 7.28 -30.24 18.95
C THR A 55 7.86 -29.92 17.58
N GLY A 56 9.10 -29.44 17.50
CA GLY A 56 9.71 -28.91 16.29
C GLY A 56 9.01 -27.62 15.79
N LEU A 57 8.25 -26.95 16.67
CA LEU A 57 7.56 -25.69 16.41
C LEU A 57 8.41 -24.54 16.95
N TYR A 58 8.63 -23.54 16.10
CA TYR A 58 9.32 -22.30 16.42
C TYR A 58 8.33 -21.16 16.38
N ILE A 59 8.34 -20.29 17.41
CA ILE A 59 7.45 -19.16 17.57
C ILE A 59 8.27 -17.88 17.68
N LYS A 60 7.88 -16.86 16.94
CA LYS A 60 8.44 -15.51 17.08
C LYS A 60 7.32 -14.48 17.15
N PHE A 61 7.39 -13.65 18.18
CA PHE A 61 6.65 -12.41 18.25
C PHE A 61 7.49 -11.32 17.61
N GLY A 62 6.86 -10.47 16.84
CA GLY A 62 7.52 -9.35 16.18
C GLY A 62 6.55 -8.21 15.93
N GLY A 63 7.09 -7.16 15.33
CA GLY A 63 6.32 -5.99 15.02
C GLY A 63 7.13 -4.71 15.15
N TYR A 64 6.43 -3.62 15.29
CA TYR A 64 7.04 -2.34 15.58
C TYR A 64 6.05 -1.39 16.26
N PHE A 65 6.57 -0.54 17.11
CA PHE A 65 5.90 0.67 17.55
C PHE A 65 6.20 1.78 16.54
N ARG A 66 5.18 2.56 16.19
CA ARG A 66 5.34 3.74 15.36
C ARG A 66 4.44 4.88 15.87
N MET A 67 5.02 6.07 15.98
CA MET A 67 4.33 7.32 16.24
C MET A 67 4.54 8.27 15.07
N ASP A 68 3.46 8.88 14.61
CA ASP A 68 3.44 9.88 13.56
C ASP A 68 2.94 11.22 14.11
N ALA A 69 3.58 12.29 13.68
CA ALA A 69 3.18 13.68 13.87
C ALA A 69 2.92 14.29 12.50
N ILE A 70 1.72 14.78 12.28
CA ILE A 70 1.24 15.26 10.98
C ILE A 70 0.78 16.71 11.12
N TYR A 71 1.20 17.56 10.19
CA TYR A 71 0.68 18.90 10.00
C TYR A 71 0.16 19.03 8.58
N ASP A 72 -1.15 19.14 8.44
CA ASP A 72 -1.83 19.42 7.18
C ASP A 72 -1.96 20.91 6.98
N PHE A 73 -1.53 21.40 5.82
CA PHE A 73 -1.64 22.80 5.46
C PHE A 73 -3.02 23.14 4.91
N ASN A 74 -3.63 22.19 4.17
CA ASN A 74 -4.92 22.38 3.51
C ASN A 74 -5.49 21.06 2.98
N GLY A 75 -6.81 20.98 2.85
CA GLY A 75 -7.57 20.10 1.94
C GLY A 75 -7.35 18.59 2.00
N SER A 76 -6.71 18.04 3.02
CA SER A 76 -6.28 16.63 3.03
C SER A 76 -7.40 15.60 3.19
N GLY A 77 -8.57 16.00 3.67
CA GLY A 77 -9.73 15.13 3.90
C GLY A 77 -9.57 14.15 5.07
N SER A 78 -8.51 13.37 5.11
CA SER A 78 -8.17 12.49 6.23
C SER A 78 -7.05 13.06 7.10
N ARG A 79 -7.18 12.88 8.43
CA ARG A 79 -6.19 13.35 9.40
C ARG A 79 -5.00 12.42 9.58
N ASN A 80 -5.13 11.14 9.19
CA ASN A 80 -4.11 10.12 9.48
C ASN A 80 -3.28 9.73 8.26
N GLN A 81 -3.78 9.98 7.05
CA GLN A 81 -3.11 9.70 5.77
C GLN A 81 -3.54 10.70 4.71
N LEU A 82 -2.78 10.83 3.63
CA LEU A 82 -3.14 11.65 2.49
C LEU A 82 -3.61 10.74 1.36
N LEU A 83 -4.89 10.78 1.00
CA LEU A 83 -5.50 9.97 -0.06
C LEU A 83 -6.00 10.86 -1.19
N MET A 84 -5.68 10.54 -2.44
CA MET A 84 -6.20 11.26 -3.61
C MET A 84 -7.73 11.32 -3.60
N SER A 85 -8.39 10.22 -3.27
CA SER A 85 -9.86 10.12 -3.22
C SER A 85 -10.52 11.00 -2.16
N GLN A 86 -9.76 11.54 -1.22
CA GLN A 86 -10.27 12.35 -0.10
C GLN A 86 -9.78 13.80 -0.14
N ILE A 87 -8.99 14.20 -1.14
CA ILE A 87 -8.61 15.61 -1.31
C ILE A 87 -9.86 16.43 -1.60
N ALA A 88 -10.08 17.46 -0.80
CA ALA A 88 -11.23 18.33 -0.94
C ALA A 88 -11.12 19.22 -2.19
N VAL A 89 -12.26 19.43 -2.86
CA VAL A 89 -12.34 20.29 -4.05
C VAL A 89 -12.30 21.76 -3.62
N ASP A 90 -11.51 22.57 -4.30
CA ASP A 90 -11.37 24.01 -4.05
C ASP A 90 -12.75 24.70 -4.05
N GLY A 91 -12.98 25.60 -3.09
CA GLY A 91 -14.25 26.29 -2.92
C GLY A 91 -15.32 25.54 -2.11
N THR A 92 -15.08 24.28 -1.73
CA THR A 92 -15.97 23.55 -0.83
C THR A 92 -15.70 23.90 0.65
N PRO A 93 -16.68 23.69 1.55
CA PRO A 93 -16.46 23.84 3.00
C PRO A 93 -15.34 22.96 3.55
N GLU A 94 -15.15 21.78 2.95
CA GLU A 94 -14.09 20.84 3.31
C GLU A 94 -12.70 21.40 2.99
N ALA A 95 -12.53 22.01 1.82
CA ALA A 95 -11.28 22.66 1.43
C ALA A 95 -10.97 23.90 2.29
N ALA A 96 -12.00 24.56 2.81
CA ALA A 96 -11.85 25.69 3.71
C ALA A 96 -11.47 25.30 5.16
N LYS A 97 -11.52 24.01 5.51
CA LYS A 97 -11.01 23.50 6.78
C LYS A 97 -9.50 23.64 6.77
N GLY A 98 -9.02 24.70 7.34
CA GLY A 98 -7.61 25.03 7.33
C GLY A 98 -6.84 24.50 8.46
N PRO A 99 -5.49 24.79 8.58
CA PRO A 99 -4.52 23.76 8.88
C PRO A 99 -4.85 23.05 10.19
N PHE A 100 -4.47 21.78 10.29
CA PHE A 100 -4.61 21.03 11.53
C PHE A 100 -3.38 20.21 11.83
N PHE A 101 -3.23 19.91 13.11
CA PHE A 101 -2.16 19.07 13.64
C PHE A 101 -2.75 17.78 14.20
N ASN A 102 -2.04 16.67 14.00
CA ASN A 102 -2.44 15.36 14.49
C ASN A 102 -1.24 14.54 14.97
N PHE A 103 -1.45 13.77 16.04
CA PHE A 103 -0.55 12.69 16.45
C PHE A 103 -1.31 11.37 16.43
N HIS A 104 -0.66 10.30 15.97
CA HIS A 104 -1.23 8.97 16.10
C HIS A 104 -0.16 7.88 16.20
N VAL A 105 -0.58 6.72 16.71
CA VAL A 105 0.21 5.48 16.79
C VAL A 105 -0.44 4.34 16.00
N ARG A 106 -1.35 4.66 15.09
CA ARG A 106 -2.22 3.70 14.39
C ARG A 106 -1.45 2.69 13.53
N GLU A 107 -0.25 3.05 13.06
CA GLU A 107 0.57 2.16 12.24
C GLU A 107 1.41 1.16 13.06
N THR A 108 1.34 1.24 14.39
CA THR A 108 1.95 0.22 15.26
C THR A 108 1.42 -1.17 14.90
N ARG A 109 2.33 -2.14 14.76
CA ARG A 109 2.01 -3.51 14.33
C ARG A 109 2.51 -4.54 15.30
N PHE A 110 1.74 -5.62 15.39
CA PHE A 110 2.12 -6.83 16.10
C PHE A 110 1.92 -8.02 15.18
N ASN A 111 2.86 -8.96 15.20
CA ASN A 111 2.73 -10.19 14.46
C ASN A 111 3.19 -11.42 15.25
N LEU A 112 2.67 -12.56 14.82
CA LEU A 112 3.04 -13.88 15.29
C LEU A 112 3.47 -14.70 14.07
N ASP A 113 4.70 -15.19 14.07
CA ASP A 113 5.27 -16.06 13.04
C ASP A 113 5.55 -17.42 13.66
N LEU A 114 4.85 -18.46 13.20
CA LEU A 114 4.99 -19.84 13.62
C LEU A 114 5.60 -20.63 12.48
N ARG A 115 6.69 -21.36 12.73
CA ARG A 115 7.36 -22.18 11.71
C ARG A 115 7.63 -23.58 12.19
N ARG A 116 7.51 -24.55 11.26
CA ARG A 116 7.77 -25.97 11.52
C ARG A 116 8.22 -26.67 10.23
N LYS A 117 9.10 -27.67 10.35
CA LYS A 117 9.24 -28.72 9.34
C LYS A 117 8.19 -29.79 9.58
N THR A 118 7.40 -30.10 8.55
CA THR A 118 6.43 -31.19 8.62
C THR A 118 7.15 -32.54 8.56
N GLN A 119 6.43 -33.64 8.82
CA GLN A 119 6.99 -34.99 8.70
C GLN A 119 7.52 -35.29 7.29
N SER A 120 6.95 -34.68 6.25
CA SER A 120 7.44 -34.76 4.88
C SER A 120 8.69 -33.89 4.60
N GLY A 121 9.21 -33.19 5.61
CA GLY A 121 10.34 -32.25 5.48
C GLY A 121 9.98 -30.90 4.85
N ARG A 122 8.73 -30.71 4.41
CA ARG A 122 8.30 -29.44 3.81
C ARG A 122 8.13 -28.37 4.88
N PRO A 123 8.56 -27.12 4.61
CA PRO A 123 8.35 -26.01 5.53
C PRO A 123 6.86 -25.65 5.63
N LEU A 124 6.42 -25.40 6.85
CA LEU A 124 5.11 -24.84 7.16
C LEU A 124 5.32 -23.55 7.94
N LYS A 125 4.63 -22.50 7.53
CA LYS A 125 4.58 -21.22 8.22
C LYS A 125 3.12 -20.82 8.44
N VAL A 126 2.81 -20.32 9.64
CA VAL A 126 1.58 -19.58 9.94
C VAL A 126 1.98 -18.17 10.33
N PHE A 127 1.35 -17.19 9.72
CA PHE A 127 1.65 -15.80 10.00
C PHE A 127 0.36 -15.02 10.26
N ILE A 128 0.34 -14.27 11.36
CA ILE A 128 -0.78 -13.40 11.74
C ILE A 128 -0.21 -12.03 12.06
N GLU A 129 -0.77 -10.97 11.45
CA GLU A 129 -0.39 -9.59 11.73
C GLU A 129 -1.63 -8.71 11.83
N PHE A 130 -1.59 -7.75 12.75
CA PHE A 130 -2.58 -6.69 12.86
C PHE A 130 -1.93 -5.34 13.15
N ASP A 131 -2.65 -4.27 12.75
CA ASP A 131 -2.36 -2.88 13.09
C ASP A 131 -3.63 -2.22 13.66
N PHE A 132 -3.60 -0.90 13.84
CA PHE A 132 -4.74 -0.11 14.34
C PHE A 132 -5.15 0.97 13.32
N PHE A 133 -4.76 0.79 12.06
CA PHE A 133 -4.97 1.77 11.01
C PHE A 133 -6.23 1.48 10.20
N ASP A 134 -7.38 1.62 10.86
CA ASP A 134 -8.69 1.63 10.22
C ASP A 134 -9.43 2.90 10.65
N GLU A 135 -9.71 3.80 9.71
CA GLU A 135 -10.36 5.08 10.00
C GLU A 135 -11.87 4.94 10.15
N SER A 136 -12.46 3.84 9.68
CA SER A 136 -13.87 3.51 9.91
C SER A 136 -14.15 2.98 11.32
N LEU A 137 -13.10 2.55 12.04
CA LEU A 137 -13.19 2.00 13.38
C LEU A 137 -12.71 3.02 14.44
N PRO A 138 -13.20 2.92 15.68
CA PRO A 138 -12.66 3.69 16.80
C PRO A 138 -11.14 3.50 16.93
N ALA A 139 -10.46 4.53 17.43
CA ALA A 139 -9.02 4.43 17.69
C ALA A 139 -8.72 3.28 18.67
N GLY A 140 -7.69 2.47 18.34
CA GLY A 140 -7.27 1.34 19.17
C GLY A 140 -7.95 0.00 18.85
N VAL A 141 -8.90 -0.05 17.92
CA VAL A 141 -9.45 -1.33 17.43
C VAL A 141 -8.44 -1.99 16.49
N PRO A 142 -8.02 -3.25 16.76
CA PRO A 142 -7.11 -3.97 15.87
C PRO A 142 -7.75 -4.28 14.53
N ARG A 143 -6.98 -4.09 13.44
CA ARG A 143 -7.35 -4.49 12.08
C ARG A 143 -6.49 -5.65 11.64
N LEU A 144 -7.11 -6.76 11.22
CA LEU A 144 -6.40 -7.91 10.68
C LEU A 144 -5.77 -7.55 9.33
N ARG A 145 -4.45 -7.66 9.25
CA ARG A 145 -3.69 -7.41 8.02
C ARG A 145 -3.41 -8.72 7.29
N HIS A 146 -2.77 -9.63 7.99
CA HIS A 146 -2.36 -10.92 7.47
C HIS A 146 -2.84 -12.03 8.40
N ALA A 147 -3.36 -13.10 7.82
CA ALA A 147 -3.68 -14.36 8.49
C ALA A 147 -3.59 -15.48 7.45
N PHE A 148 -2.44 -16.12 7.34
CA PHE A 148 -2.23 -17.12 6.30
C PHE A 148 -1.35 -18.28 6.76
N ILE A 149 -1.49 -19.40 6.05
CA ILE A 149 -0.62 -20.56 6.12
C ILE A 149 0.17 -20.65 4.80
N LYS A 150 1.49 -20.80 4.87
CA LYS A 150 2.32 -21.15 3.73
C LYS A 150 2.87 -22.57 3.92
N TYR A 151 2.55 -23.45 2.97
CA TYR A 151 2.98 -24.85 2.97
C TYR A 151 3.63 -25.18 1.64
N GLY A 152 4.96 -25.26 1.64
CA GLY A 152 5.74 -25.41 0.41
C GLY A 152 5.47 -24.27 -0.56
N LYS A 153 4.88 -24.60 -1.72
CA LYS A 153 4.56 -23.67 -2.81
C LYS A 153 3.17 -23.03 -2.67
N TRP A 154 2.38 -23.39 -1.66
CA TRP A 154 1.02 -22.93 -1.47
C TRP A 154 0.92 -21.89 -0.36
N THR A 155 0.15 -20.84 -0.61
CA THR A 155 -0.28 -19.84 0.38
C THR A 155 -1.81 -19.86 0.47
N LEU A 156 -2.34 -20.01 1.69
CA LEU A 156 -3.76 -20.14 1.98
C LEU A 156 -4.14 -19.12 3.07
N GLY A 157 -5.07 -18.23 2.81
CA GLY A 157 -5.55 -17.23 3.78
C GLY A 157 -5.37 -15.80 3.28
N GLN A 158 -5.47 -14.83 4.20
CA GLN A 158 -5.44 -13.39 3.89
C GLN A 158 -4.01 -12.86 3.87
N THR A 159 -3.59 -12.36 2.73
CA THR A 159 -2.34 -11.61 2.55
C THR A 159 -2.42 -10.70 1.33
N TRP A 160 -1.31 -10.07 0.94
CA TRP A 160 -1.26 -9.30 -0.31
C TRP A 160 -1.70 -10.14 -1.49
N THR A 161 -2.54 -9.56 -2.36
CA THR A 161 -2.98 -10.21 -3.60
C THR A 161 -1.80 -10.57 -4.48
N ASN A 162 -1.98 -11.53 -5.38
CA ASN A 162 -0.91 -12.04 -6.22
C ASN A 162 -0.21 -10.95 -7.07
N LEU A 163 -0.92 -9.88 -7.42
CA LEU A 163 -0.37 -8.78 -8.22
C LEU A 163 0.22 -7.64 -7.38
N SER A 164 0.01 -7.65 -6.04
CA SER A 164 0.54 -6.62 -5.14
C SER A 164 1.95 -6.99 -4.66
N ASP A 165 2.92 -6.12 -4.89
CA ASP A 165 4.26 -6.24 -4.34
C ASP A 165 4.77 -4.89 -3.84
N LEU A 166 4.93 -4.74 -2.52
CA LEU A 166 5.36 -3.47 -1.93
C LEU A 166 6.85 -3.17 -2.13
N ARG A 167 7.64 -4.13 -2.60
CA ARG A 167 9.07 -3.92 -2.89
C ARG A 167 9.31 -2.97 -4.06
N ILE A 168 8.29 -2.75 -4.89
CA ILE A 168 8.32 -1.82 -6.03
C ILE A 168 8.15 -0.35 -5.65
N PHE A 169 7.97 -0.02 -4.37
CA PHE A 169 7.90 1.38 -3.92
C PHE A 169 9.15 1.76 -3.13
N PRO A 170 9.62 3.01 -3.21
CA PRO A 170 10.60 3.53 -2.26
C PRO A 170 9.96 3.64 -0.86
N PHE A 171 10.77 3.91 0.15
CA PHE A 171 10.23 4.11 1.49
C PHE A 171 9.48 5.45 1.54
N ILE A 172 8.17 5.40 1.77
CA ILE A 172 7.28 6.55 1.98
C ILE A 172 6.69 6.44 3.37
N MET A 173 6.59 7.58 4.07
CA MET A 173 6.14 7.60 5.45
C MET A 173 4.62 7.64 5.55
N ASP A 174 3.95 8.37 4.65
CA ASP A 174 2.49 8.39 4.63
C ASP A 174 1.94 6.97 4.40
N PHE A 175 0.88 6.63 5.13
CA PHE A 175 0.31 5.27 5.06
C PHE A 175 -0.27 4.95 3.69
N SER A 176 -0.78 5.96 2.98
CA SER A 176 -1.31 5.86 1.63
C SER A 176 -0.27 5.62 0.55
N SER A 177 0.99 5.41 0.91
CA SER A 177 2.18 5.37 0.05
C SER A 177 2.06 4.60 -1.28
N GLY A 178 0.93 4.16 -1.64
CA GLY A 178 0.65 3.40 -2.85
C GLY A 178 -0.68 3.76 -3.46
N ASP A 179 -1.12 5.01 -3.41
CA ASP A 179 -2.40 5.46 -3.94
C ASP A 179 -2.72 4.92 -5.33
N ALA A 180 -1.72 4.78 -6.19
CA ALA A 180 -1.85 4.18 -7.51
C ALA A 180 -1.64 2.65 -7.51
N LEU A 181 -1.37 2.01 -6.35
CA LEU A 181 -1.13 0.57 -6.29
C LEU A 181 -2.37 -0.20 -6.72
N PHE A 182 -2.17 -1.13 -7.65
CA PHE A 182 -3.17 -2.11 -8.03
C PHE A 182 -3.08 -3.34 -7.13
N GLY A 183 -4.21 -3.74 -6.56
CA GLY A 183 -4.35 -4.82 -5.61
C GLY A 183 -4.46 -4.32 -4.16
N GLY A 184 -4.42 -5.24 -3.24
CA GLY A 184 -4.58 -5.00 -1.82
C GLY A 184 -4.32 -6.27 -1.03
N ARG A 185 -5.09 -6.54 0.00
CA ARG A 185 -5.07 -7.81 0.72
C ARG A 185 -6.41 -8.52 0.53
N ALA A 186 -6.34 -9.82 0.22
CA ALA A 186 -7.51 -10.65 0.06
C ALA A 186 -7.27 -12.05 0.65
N VAL A 187 -8.35 -12.74 1.01
CA VAL A 187 -8.32 -14.18 1.27
C VAL A 187 -8.09 -14.87 -0.06
N GLN A 188 -7.13 -15.79 -0.12
CA GLN A 188 -6.69 -16.40 -1.37
C GLN A 188 -6.16 -17.82 -1.20
N ILE A 189 -6.16 -18.54 -2.29
CA ILE A 189 -5.37 -19.75 -2.52
C ILE A 189 -4.38 -19.40 -3.62
N ARG A 190 -3.07 -19.39 -3.30
CA ARG A 190 -2.00 -19.03 -4.23
C ARG A 190 -0.98 -20.15 -4.34
N PHE A 191 -0.60 -20.46 -5.56
CA PHE A 191 0.49 -21.36 -5.90
C PHE A 191 1.62 -20.56 -6.52
N GLU A 192 2.84 -20.73 -6.02
CA GLU A 192 4.06 -20.06 -6.53
C GLU A 192 5.13 -21.10 -6.79
N ASP A 193 5.81 -20.99 -7.94
CA ASP A 193 6.91 -21.89 -8.30
C ASP A 193 7.96 -21.16 -9.13
N GLU A 194 9.16 -21.73 -9.15
CA GLU A 194 10.26 -21.30 -10.00
C GLU A 194 10.17 -21.93 -11.38
N LEU A 195 10.24 -21.10 -12.43
CA LEU A 195 10.39 -21.54 -13.81
C LEU A 195 11.88 -21.73 -14.18
N SER A 196 12.73 -20.90 -13.60
CA SER A 196 14.19 -20.92 -13.73
C SER A 196 14.81 -20.08 -12.62
N PRO A 197 16.16 -20.05 -12.46
CA PRO A 197 16.84 -19.36 -11.35
C PRO A 197 16.48 -17.88 -11.16
N HIS A 198 15.90 -17.24 -12.17
CA HIS A 198 15.51 -15.81 -12.12
C HIS A 198 14.03 -15.59 -12.40
N PHE A 199 13.28 -16.61 -12.76
CA PHE A 199 11.88 -16.48 -13.12
C PHE A 199 10.99 -17.30 -12.19
N ASN A 200 10.10 -16.61 -11.51
CA ASN A 200 9.05 -17.21 -10.70
C ASN A 200 7.69 -16.90 -11.31
N PHE A 201 6.73 -17.77 -11.10
CA PHE A 201 5.35 -17.50 -11.44
C PHE A 201 4.44 -17.71 -10.22
N GLY A 202 3.32 -17.01 -10.21
CA GLY A 202 2.28 -17.13 -9.20
C GLY A 202 0.90 -17.19 -9.88
N LEU A 203 0.09 -18.15 -9.44
CA LEU A 203 -1.31 -18.28 -9.81
C LEU A 203 -2.15 -18.20 -8.55
N ALA A 204 -3.24 -17.44 -8.57
CA ALA A 204 -4.11 -17.34 -7.40
C ALA A 204 -5.59 -17.32 -7.76
N LEU A 205 -6.38 -17.85 -6.82
CA LEU A 205 -7.82 -17.63 -6.70
C LEU A 205 -8.01 -16.74 -5.47
N GLU A 206 -8.58 -15.55 -5.68
CA GLU A 206 -8.70 -14.51 -4.68
C GLU A 206 -10.18 -14.22 -4.42
N MET A 207 -10.52 -13.90 -3.17
CA MET A 207 -11.89 -13.53 -2.80
C MET A 207 -12.26 -12.20 -3.46
N PRO A 208 -13.32 -12.13 -4.27
CA PRO A 208 -13.84 -10.88 -4.78
C PRO A 208 -14.48 -10.06 -3.65
N GLY A 209 -14.44 -8.74 -3.76
CA GLY A 209 -15.21 -7.85 -2.87
C GLY A 209 -16.72 -7.99 -3.12
N LEU A 210 -17.50 -7.63 -2.11
CA LEU A 210 -18.98 -7.52 -2.20
C LEU A 210 -19.42 -6.11 -2.65
N SER A 211 -18.52 -5.36 -3.27
CA SER A 211 -18.73 -4.03 -3.83
C SER A 211 -18.17 -3.98 -5.25
N GLY A 212 -18.43 -2.89 -5.95
CA GLY A 212 -17.86 -2.64 -7.26
C GLY A 212 -18.88 -2.20 -8.31
N ILE A 213 -20.17 -2.42 -8.10
CA ILE A 213 -21.22 -1.98 -9.02
C ILE A 213 -22.09 -0.94 -8.32
N ALA A 214 -22.13 0.26 -8.87
CA ALA A 214 -22.93 1.36 -8.33
C ALA A 214 -24.36 1.31 -8.90
N ASP A 215 -25.35 1.30 -8.00
CA ASP A 215 -26.76 1.50 -8.34
C ASP A 215 -27.15 2.98 -8.15
N LEU A 216 -26.77 3.81 -9.11
CA LEU A 216 -27.07 5.26 -9.09
C LEU A 216 -28.54 5.59 -9.40
N TYR A 217 -29.27 4.62 -9.96
CA TYR A 217 -30.67 4.77 -10.34
C TYR A 217 -31.65 4.18 -9.32
N GLN A 218 -31.13 3.62 -8.20
CA GLN A 218 -31.93 2.98 -7.14
C GLN A 218 -32.84 1.86 -7.65
N LEU A 219 -32.27 1.01 -8.52
CA LEU A 219 -32.99 -0.11 -9.15
C LEU A 219 -33.20 -1.27 -8.18
N GLY A 220 -32.45 -1.33 -7.09
CA GLY A 220 -32.49 -2.39 -6.09
C GLY A 220 -31.60 -3.57 -6.45
N GLY A 221 -31.23 -4.36 -5.44
CA GLY A 221 -30.31 -5.47 -5.57
C GLY A 221 -28.94 -5.23 -4.92
N GLU A 222 -27.98 -6.09 -5.24
CA GLU A 222 -26.62 -6.00 -4.67
C GLU A 222 -25.54 -6.63 -5.56
N THR A 223 -24.29 -6.26 -5.37
CA THR A 223 -23.14 -6.94 -5.98
C THR A 223 -22.99 -8.34 -5.39
N MET A 224 -23.15 -9.38 -6.22
CA MET A 224 -23.11 -10.79 -5.79
C MET A 224 -22.19 -11.63 -6.69
N PRO A 225 -20.86 -11.59 -6.51
CA PRO A 225 -19.93 -12.40 -7.30
C PRO A 225 -20.09 -13.88 -6.93
N VAL A 226 -20.08 -14.78 -7.93
CA VAL A 226 -20.15 -16.23 -7.72
C VAL A 226 -18.87 -16.96 -8.09
N LEU A 227 -17.93 -16.29 -8.71
CA LEU A 227 -16.61 -16.82 -9.08
C LEU A 227 -15.51 -16.08 -8.36
N PRO A 228 -14.42 -16.74 -7.93
CA PRO A 228 -13.25 -16.07 -7.42
C PRO A 228 -12.58 -15.25 -8.53
N ILE A 229 -11.79 -14.27 -8.14
CA ILE A 229 -10.85 -13.60 -9.04
C ILE A 229 -9.75 -14.59 -9.39
N PHE A 230 -9.45 -14.76 -10.66
CA PHE A 230 -8.25 -15.48 -11.10
C PHE A 230 -7.15 -14.48 -11.43
N SER A 231 -5.97 -14.69 -10.88
CA SER A 231 -4.78 -13.87 -11.16
C SER A 231 -3.56 -14.72 -11.48
N ALA A 232 -2.73 -14.19 -12.39
CA ALA A 232 -1.46 -14.80 -12.79
C ALA A 232 -0.37 -13.72 -12.85
N ARG A 233 0.84 -14.04 -12.36
CA ARG A 233 2.01 -13.17 -12.49
C ARG A 233 3.25 -13.95 -12.89
N ILE A 234 4.19 -13.26 -13.52
CA ILE A 234 5.58 -13.68 -13.70
C ILE A 234 6.46 -12.62 -13.06
N THR A 235 7.45 -13.06 -12.30
CA THR A 235 8.47 -12.20 -11.68
C THR A 235 9.82 -12.63 -12.23
N ASN A 236 10.57 -11.68 -12.80
CA ASN A 236 12.01 -11.82 -13.03
C ASN A 236 12.74 -11.11 -11.91
N GLU A 237 13.48 -11.85 -11.11
CA GLU A 237 14.22 -11.31 -9.96
C GLU A 237 15.70 -11.64 -10.08
N ARG A 238 16.55 -10.60 -9.94
CA ARG A 238 18.01 -10.65 -10.02
C ARG A 238 18.62 -9.88 -8.85
N GLU A 239 19.90 -9.97 -8.66
CA GLU A 239 20.62 -9.25 -7.59
C GLU A 239 20.47 -7.70 -7.69
N ASP A 240 20.36 -7.20 -8.90
CA ASP A 240 20.29 -5.75 -9.19
C ASP A 240 18.87 -5.23 -9.39
N GLY A 241 17.84 -6.10 -9.43
CA GLY A 241 16.48 -5.64 -9.62
C GLY A 241 15.44 -6.73 -9.81
N MET A 242 14.20 -6.27 -9.97
CA MET A 242 13.07 -7.16 -10.23
C MET A 242 12.09 -6.52 -11.22
N ILE A 243 11.45 -7.34 -12.02
CA ILE A 243 10.35 -6.96 -12.92
C ILE A 243 9.21 -7.93 -12.68
N ILE A 244 8.00 -7.40 -12.56
CA ILE A 244 6.76 -8.15 -12.40
C ILE A 244 5.83 -7.78 -13.54
N ALA A 245 5.31 -8.77 -14.23
CA ALA A 245 4.20 -8.63 -15.17
C ALA A 245 3.09 -9.60 -14.76
N GLY A 246 1.85 -9.16 -14.79
CA GLY A 246 0.74 -10.00 -14.40
C GLY A 246 -0.61 -9.43 -14.80
N GLY A 247 -1.63 -10.24 -14.64
CA GLY A 247 -3.01 -9.85 -14.90
C GLY A 247 -4.00 -10.63 -14.06
N GLN A 248 -5.21 -10.11 -13.99
CA GLN A 248 -6.34 -10.77 -13.34
C GLN A 248 -7.63 -10.58 -14.14
N ILE A 249 -8.57 -11.47 -13.88
CA ILE A 249 -9.91 -11.45 -14.42
C ILE A 249 -10.92 -11.71 -13.30
N GLN A 250 -12.05 -11.00 -13.36
CA GLN A 250 -13.12 -11.06 -12.36
C GLN A 250 -14.49 -11.07 -13.08
N GLN A 251 -15.42 -11.83 -12.53
CA GLN A 251 -16.82 -11.69 -12.88
C GLN A 251 -17.41 -10.46 -12.16
N LEU A 252 -18.05 -9.58 -12.90
CA LEU A 252 -18.95 -8.56 -12.35
C LEU A 252 -20.37 -9.13 -12.40
N ARG A 253 -21.06 -9.13 -11.26
CA ARG A 253 -22.45 -9.61 -11.18
C ARG A 253 -23.25 -8.75 -10.22
N TRP A 254 -24.38 -8.30 -10.71
CA TRP A 254 -25.45 -7.70 -9.93
C TRP A 254 -26.61 -8.66 -9.85
N ASP A 255 -27.16 -8.85 -8.65
CA ASP A 255 -28.37 -9.63 -8.38
C ASP A 255 -29.48 -8.66 -7.98
N GLY A 256 -30.55 -8.62 -8.76
CA GLY A 256 -31.65 -7.69 -8.55
C GLY A 256 -32.59 -8.08 -7.37
N LEU A 257 -32.40 -9.25 -6.74
CA LEU A 257 -33.18 -9.72 -5.60
C LEU A 257 -34.72 -9.64 -5.83
N ASP A 258 -35.18 -9.96 -7.02
CA ASP A 258 -36.58 -9.83 -7.48
C ASP A 258 -37.16 -8.40 -7.45
N GLN A 259 -36.30 -7.37 -7.25
CA GLN A 259 -36.71 -5.97 -7.18
C GLN A 259 -36.19 -5.15 -8.38
N GLY A 260 -35.08 -5.57 -8.97
CA GLY A 260 -34.39 -4.88 -10.07
C GLY A 260 -33.89 -5.84 -11.12
N PRO A 261 -33.15 -5.34 -12.12
CA PRO A 261 -32.56 -6.17 -13.17
C PRO A 261 -31.34 -6.92 -12.67
N ASP A 262 -31.15 -8.15 -13.14
CA ASP A 262 -29.86 -8.83 -13.07
C ASP A 262 -28.91 -8.30 -14.13
N ALA A 263 -27.63 -8.15 -13.78
CA ALA A 263 -26.62 -7.74 -14.73
C ALA A 263 -25.32 -8.55 -14.57
N ARG A 264 -24.58 -8.71 -15.66
CA ARG A 264 -23.30 -9.44 -15.69
C ARG A 264 -22.30 -8.77 -16.60
N GLY A 265 -21.05 -8.87 -16.22
CA GLY A 265 -19.92 -8.38 -17.02
C GLY A 265 -18.63 -9.09 -16.62
N ILE A 266 -17.54 -8.74 -17.29
CA ILE A 266 -16.20 -9.22 -17.01
C ILE A 266 -15.30 -8.01 -16.82
N GLY A 267 -14.62 -7.96 -15.67
CA GLY A 267 -13.53 -7.04 -15.43
C GLY A 267 -12.18 -7.74 -15.60
N TRP A 268 -11.19 -7.01 -16.10
CA TRP A 268 -9.82 -7.50 -16.21
C TRP A 268 -8.82 -6.37 -16.00
N GLY A 269 -7.61 -6.72 -15.61
CA GLY A 269 -6.56 -5.75 -15.43
C GLY A 269 -5.18 -6.37 -15.60
N VAL A 270 -4.22 -5.53 -15.94
CA VAL A 270 -2.81 -5.89 -16.08
C VAL A 270 -1.92 -4.95 -15.31
N VAL A 271 -0.79 -5.47 -14.85
CA VAL A 271 0.23 -4.71 -14.14
C VAL A 271 1.61 -4.93 -14.76
N PHE A 272 2.42 -3.87 -14.74
CA PHE A 272 3.84 -3.93 -15.07
C PHE A 272 4.62 -3.11 -14.04
N ASN A 273 5.38 -3.80 -13.21
CA ASN A 273 6.04 -3.24 -12.05
C ASN A 273 7.52 -3.56 -12.07
N GLY A 274 8.30 -2.76 -11.41
CA GLY A 274 9.70 -3.12 -11.24
C GLY A 274 10.46 -2.22 -10.27
N ARG A 275 11.65 -2.71 -9.98
CA ARG A 275 12.67 -2.03 -9.19
C ARG A 275 14.02 -2.36 -9.79
N GLN A 276 14.86 -1.35 -9.97
CA GLN A 276 16.21 -1.48 -10.52
C GLN A 276 17.22 -0.74 -9.65
N LYS A 277 18.26 -1.42 -9.26
CA LYS A 277 19.46 -0.82 -8.67
C LYS A 277 20.25 -0.14 -9.80
N ILE A 278 20.43 1.16 -9.69
CA ILE A 278 21.18 1.97 -10.68
C ILE A 278 22.65 2.08 -10.25
N THR A 279 22.88 2.27 -8.96
CA THR A 279 24.20 2.24 -8.31
C THR A 279 24.06 1.57 -6.95
N ASP A 280 25.17 1.38 -6.22
CA ASP A 280 25.11 0.86 -4.84
C ASP A 280 24.33 1.75 -3.87
N ARG A 281 24.06 2.99 -4.25
CA ARG A 281 23.35 3.96 -3.40
C ARG A 281 22.01 4.41 -3.97
N LEU A 282 21.74 4.16 -5.27
CA LEU A 282 20.55 4.63 -5.96
C LEU A 282 19.76 3.45 -6.54
N PHE A 283 18.47 3.42 -6.28
CA PHE A 283 17.53 2.57 -6.99
C PHE A 283 16.36 3.38 -7.55
N ALA A 284 15.78 2.88 -8.61
CA ALA A 284 14.52 3.38 -9.19
C ALA A 284 13.44 2.33 -9.10
N THR A 285 12.19 2.77 -9.05
CA THR A 285 11.00 1.92 -9.02
C THR A 285 9.94 2.44 -9.96
N TRP A 286 9.10 1.54 -10.46
CA TRP A 286 7.93 1.89 -11.25
C TRP A 286 6.79 0.91 -11.01
N HIS A 287 5.58 1.42 -11.14
CA HIS A 287 4.33 0.69 -11.15
C HIS A 287 3.45 1.25 -12.26
N SER A 288 2.80 0.38 -13.02
CA SER A 288 1.77 0.77 -13.98
C SER A 288 0.69 -0.29 -14.02
N SER A 289 -0.56 0.13 -14.10
CA SER A 289 -1.69 -0.76 -14.32
C SER A 289 -2.70 -0.16 -15.29
N TYR A 290 -3.38 -1.03 -16.04
CA TYR A 290 -4.62 -0.72 -16.72
C TYR A 290 -5.71 -1.65 -16.20
N ASN A 291 -6.86 -1.08 -15.90
CA ASN A 291 -7.96 -1.77 -15.24
C ASN A 291 -9.25 -1.45 -15.97
N TYR A 292 -9.98 -2.48 -16.42
CA TYR A 292 -11.31 -2.40 -16.98
C TYR A 292 -12.26 -3.20 -16.09
N GLY A 293 -13.22 -2.54 -15.47
CA GLY A 293 -14.12 -3.17 -14.49
C GLY A 293 -13.44 -3.62 -13.18
N LEU A 294 -12.26 -3.09 -12.86
CA LEU A 294 -11.49 -3.43 -11.66
C LEU A 294 -10.94 -2.18 -10.96
N VAL A 295 -11.65 -1.07 -11.04
CA VAL A 295 -11.22 0.20 -10.43
C VAL A 295 -11.15 0.09 -8.91
N ASN A 296 -12.04 -0.71 -8.28
CA ASN A 296 -12.00 -0.97 -6.84
C ASN A 296 -10.81 -1.85 -6.40
N GLN A 297 -10.02 -2.38 -7.33
CA GLN A 297 -8.75 -3.04 -7.03
C GLN A 297 -7.59 -2.04 -6.92
N ILE A 298 -7.77 -0.78 -7.31
CA ILE A 298 -6.83 0.28 -7.00
C ILE A 298 -6.98 0.62 -5.51
N LEU A 299 -5.89 0.66 -4.78
CA LEU A 299 -5.88 0.70 -3.30
C LEU A 299 -6.81 1.76 -2.70
N ILE A 300 -6.84 2.98 -3.28
CA ILE A 300 -7.68 4.09 -2.79
C ILE A 300 -9.18 3.91 -3.06
N PHE A 301 -9.56 2.98 -3.91
CA PHE A 301 -10.96 2.65 -4.22
C PHE A 301 -11.38 1.29 -3.62
N GLY A 302 -10.54 0.70 -2.76
CA GLY A 302 -10.86 -0.57 -2.13
C GLY A 302 -12.17 -0.50 -1.35
N GLY A 303 -13.10 -1.43 -1.65
CA GLY A 303 -14.41 -1.49 -0.99
C GLY A 303 -15.45 -0.50 -1.54
N THR A 304 -15.17 0.19 -2.66
CA THR A 304 -16.11 1.14 -3.30
C THR A 304 -16.76 0.54 -4.55
N ASP A 305 -17.85 1.17 -5.02
CA ASP A 305 -18.61 0.74 -6.19
C ASP A 305 -18.14 1.44 -7.47
N GLU A 306 -16.84 1.24 -7.80
CA GLU A 306 -16.16 1.98 -8.87
C GLU A 306 -15.84 1.15 -10.12
N ASN A 307 -16.30 -0.12 -10.19
CA ASN A 307 -16.02 -1.00 -11.35
C ASN A 307 -17.02 -0.80 -12.49
N ALA A 308 -18.28 -0.55 -12.17
CA ALA A 308 -19.34 -0.34 -13.14
C ALA A 308 -20.50 0.47 -12.55
N VAL A 309 -21.36 0.99 -13.43
CA VAL A 309 -22.67 1.54 -13.08
C VAL A 309 -23.75 0.62 -13.64
N LEU A 310 -24.75 0.26 -12.80
CA LEU A 310 -25.93 -0.45 -13.25
C LEU A 310 -26.87 0.51 -13.95
N LEU A 311 -27.22 0.23 -15.19
CA LEU A 311 -28.13 1.02 -15.99
C LEU A 311 -29.59 0.51 -15.87
N PRO A 312 -30.61 1.35 -16.06
CA PRO A 312 -32.01 0.94 -16.09
C PRO A 312 -32.32 -0.13 -17.14
N SER A 313 -31.49 -0.26 -18.17
CA SER A 313 -31.59 -1.33 -19.19
C SER A 313 -31.22 -2.72 -18.67
N GLY A 314 -30.61 -2.83 -17.47
CA GLY A 314 -30.02 -4.05 -16.96
C GLY A 314 -28.62 -4.33 -17.52
N GLU A 315 -27.99 -3.34 -18.14
CA GLU A 315 -26.61 -3.43 -18.59
C GLU A 315 -25.65 -2.81 -17.57
N LEU A 316 -24.38 -3.22 -17.61
CA LEU A 316 -23.32 -2.60 -16.85
C LEU A 316 -22.51 -1.65 -17.71
N ASP A 317 -22.50 -0.37 -17.35
CA ASP A 317 -21.51 0.58 -17.89
C ASP A 317 -20.19 0.40 -17.14
N ILE A 318 -19.25 -0.30 -17.79
CA ILE A 318 -17.99 -0.72 -17.15
C ILE A 318 -16.98 0.42 -17.17
N GLN A 319 -16.44 0.72 -15.99
CA GLN A 319 -15.46 1.78 -15.78
C GLN A 319 -14.04 1.28 -16.01
N ASP A 320 -13.14 2.16 -16.41
CA ASP A 320 -11.73 1.84 -16.54
C ASP A 320 -10.82 2.89 -15.91
N ALA A 321 -9.59 2.51 -15.64
CA ALA A 321 -8.58 3.39 -15.09
C ALA A 321 -7.16 2.96 -15.48
N ILE A 322 -6.29 3.95 -15.60
CA ILE A 322 -4.83 3.78 -15.67
C ILE A 322 -4.23 4.32 -14.39
N THR A 323 -3.31 3.56 -13.80
CA THR A 323 -2.48 4.06 -12.71
C THR A 323 -1.01 3.91 -13.05
N THR A 324 -0.20 4.85 -12.57
CA THR A 324 1.25 4.75 -12.65
C THR A 324 1.88 5.38 -11.41
N ALA A 325 3.00 4.82 -10.97
CA ALA A 325 3.84 5.44 -9.96
C ALA A 325 5.30 5.23 -10.34
N VAL A 326 6.11 6.23 -10.05
CA VAL A 326 7.57 6.18 -10.19
C VAL A 326 8.22 6.66 -8.92
N GLY A 327 9.37 6.12 -8.60
CA GLY A 327 10.08 6.54 -7.40
C GLY A 327 11.56 6.23 -7.46
N ALA A 328 12.29 6.84 -6.56
CA ALA A 328 13.71 6.60 -6.37
C ALA A 328 14.07 6.70 -4.89
N GLY A 329 15.04 5.91 -4.47
CA GLY A 329 15.63 6.02 -3.14
C GLY A 329 17.15 6.14 -3.26
N TYR A 330 17.71 7.06 -2.49
CA TYR A 330 19.15 7.33 -2.48
C TYR A 330 19.71 7.25 -1.06
N GLN A 331 20.74 6.41 -0.89
CA GLN A 331 21.48 6.31 0.36
C GLN A 331 22.57 7.38 0.40
N ILE A 332 22.36 8.43 1.18
CA ILE A 332 23.29 9.55 1.31
C ILE A 332 24.56 9.08 2.02
N ASN A 333 24.38 8.39 3.17
CA ASN A 333 25.45 7.79 3.95
C ASN A 333 24.91 6.59 4.77
N SER A 334 25.70 6.03 5.68
CA SER A 334 25.32 4.82 6.45
C SER A 334 24.08 4.97 7.35
N TRP A 335 23.69 6.20 7.70
CA TRP A 335 22.58 6.46 8.62
C TRP A 335 21.44 7.31 8.01
N LEU A 336 21.65 7.95 6.86
CA LEU A 336 20.69 8.86 6.23
C LEU A 336 20.38 8.44 4.80
N SER A 337 19.10 8.35 4.48
CA SER A 337 18.59 8.15 3.11
C SER A 337 17.50 9.16 2.79
N THR A 338 17.23 9.33 1.50
CA THR A 338 16.14 10.14 0.97
C THR A 338 15.38 9.36 -0.09
N ASN A 339 14.08 9.61 -0.19
CA ASN A 339 13.25 8.99 -1.20
C ASN A 339 12.33 10.04 -1.81
N ILE A 340 12.03 9.83 -3.08
CA ILE A 340 11.04 10.59 -3.83
C ILE A 340 10.12 9.61 -4.54
N ALA A 341 8.83 9.91 -4.59
CA ALA A 341 7.85 9.16 -5.37
C ALA A 341 6.77 10.08 -5.91
N TYR A 342 6.21 9.68 -7.05
CA TYR A 342 5.04 10.31 -7.63
C TYR A 342 4.10 9.23 -8.16
N ALA A 343 2.83 9.34 -7.79
CA ALA A 343 1.75 8.48 -8.26
C ALA A 343 0.74 9.29 -9.05
N TYR A 344 0.18 8.69 -10.11
CA TYR A 344 -0.83 9.29 -10.97
C TYR A 344 -1.93 8.29 -11.28
N LEU A 345 -3.17 8.79 -11.27
CA LEU A 345 -4.37 8.06 -11.62
C LEU A 345 -5.14 8.84 -12.70
N LYS A 346 -5.65 8.14 -13.71
CA LYS A 346 -6.63 8.66 -14.66
C LYS A 346 -7.72 7.62 -14.87
N ARG A 347 -8.97 8.04 -14.72
CA ARG A 347 -10.15 7.24 -15.04
C ARG A 347 -10.57 7.50 -16.49
N GLY A 348 -11.03 6.49 -17.18
CA GLY A 348 -11.46 6.54 -18.57
C GLY A 348 -12.94 6.78 -18.71
N ASN A 349 -13.75 5.70 -18.81
CA ASN A 349 -15.19 5.81 -18.94
C ASN A 349 -15.84 6.31 -17.64
N LEU A 350 -16.57 7.41 -17.71
CA LEU A 350 -17.27 8.05 -16.59
C LEU A 350 -18.65 8.61 -17.01
N ASP A 351 -19.20 8.12 -18.14
CA ASP A 351 -20.38 8.73 -18.80
C ASP A 351 -21.62 8.80 -17.91
N PHE A 352 -21.79 7.84 -16.99
CA PHE A 352 -22.95 7.78 -16.10
C PHE A 352 -22.60 8.13 -14.63
N ARG A 353 -21.41 8.69 -14.39
CA ARG A 353 -20.99 9.09 -13.06
C ARG A 353 -21.35 10.53 -12.73
N PRO A 354 -21.58 10.86 -11.44
CA PRO A 354 -21.77 12.25 -10.99
C PRO A 354 -20.56 13.13 -11.35
N GLU A 355 -20.81 14.40 -11.59
CA GLU A 355 -19.81 15.41 -11.96
C GLU A 355 -18.69 15.58 -10.92
N GLU A 356 -18.98 15.25 -9.64
CA GLU A 356 -18.03 15.29 -8.52
C GLU A 356 -17.07 14.09 -8.50
N THR A 357 -17.30 13.09 -9.36
CA THR A 357 -16.46 11.89 -9.41
C THR A 357 -15.03 12.24 -9.81
N LEU A 358 -14.08 11.72 -9.07
CA LEU A 358 -12.65 11.86 -9.33
C LEU A 358 -12.29 11.32 -10.73
N LYS A 359 -11.77 12.19 -11.59
CA LYS A 359 -11.34 11.89 -12.97
C LYS A 359 -9.84 11.65 -13.05
N THR A 360 -9.06 12.53 -12.44
CA THR A 360 -7.60 12.43 -12.40
C THR A 360 -7.06 12.83 -11.04
N GLY A 361 -5.99 12.18 -10.61
CA GLY A 361 -5.28 12.54 -9.39
C GLY A 361 -3.78 12.29 -9.51
N GLY A 362 -3.03 13.11 -8.82
CA GLY A 362 -1.57 12.95 -8.71
C GLY A 362 -1.12 13.25 -7.28
N MET A 363 -0.13 12.47 -6.80
CA MET A 363 0.41 12.63 -5.45
C MET A 363 1.92 12.45 -5.47
N GLY A 364 2.62 13.36 -4.81
CA GLY A 364 4.07 13.35 -4.66
C GLY A 364 4.51 13.27 -3.22
N HIS A 365 5.61 12.56 -2.98
CA HIS A 365 6.24 12.40 -1.67
C HIS A 365 7.73 12.64 -1.77
N PHE A 366 8.28 13.31 -0.78
CA PHE A 366 9.71 13.50 -0.64
C PHE A 366 10.09 13.43 0.83
N ASN A 367 11.06 12.57 1.18
CA ASN A 367 11.44 12.38 2.59
C ASN A 367 12.94 12.24 2.83
N PHE A 368 13.27 12.42 4.11
CA PHE A 368 14.53 12.00 4.71
C PHE A 368 14.23 10.99 5.82
N ILE A 369 14.96 9.88 5.80
CA ILE A 369 14.87 8.82 6.80
C ILE A 369 16.25 8.61 7.40
N TRP A 370 16.34 8.60 8.72
CA TRP A 370 17.59 8.39 9.43
C TRP A 370 17.50 7.25 10.44
N LYS A 371 18.60 6.54 10.59
CA LYS A 371 18.76 5.54 11.64
C LYS A 371 19.10 6.23 12.95
N ILE A 372 18.30 5.97 13.97
CA ILE A 372 18.58 6.37 15.35
C ILE A 372 19.42 5.29 16.03
N ASP A 373 19.05 4.01 15.80
CA ASP A 373 19.73 2.80 16.27
C ASP A 373 19.48 1.66 15.28
N LYS A 374 20.04 0.47 15.53
CA LYS A 374 19.83 -0.74 14.71
C LYS A 374 18.35 -1.08 14.49
N ASN A 375 17.50 -0.81 15.47
CA ASN A 375 16.07 -1.11 15.46
C ASN A 375 15.18 0.15 15.42
N ALA A 376 15.77 1.35 15.45
CA ALA A 376 15.04 2.61 15.53
C ALA A 376 15.31 3.51 14.32
N LEU A 377 14.23 4.05 13.77
CA LEU A 377 14.23 5.00 12.65
C LEU A 377 13.51 6.27 13.05
N GLY A 378 13.98 7.40 12.52
CA GLY A 378 13.25 8.65 12.45
C GLY A 378 13.07 9.07 11.00
N GLY A 379 12.11 9.95 10.75
CA GLY A 379 11.91 10.47 9.41
C GLY A 379 11.10 11.74 9.40
N ILE A 380 11.23 12.47 8.29
CA ILE A 380 10.37 13.61 7.93
C ILE A 380 10.02 13.50 6.45
N GLU A 381 8.76 13.74 6.12
CA GLU A 381 8.23 13.69 4.76
C GLU A 381 7.38 14.92 4.47
N TYR A 382 7.53 15.45 3.27
CA TYR A 382 6.57 16.36 2.65
C TYR A 382 5.79 15.61 1.59
N ALA A 383 4.46 15.67 1.68
CA ALA A 383 3.55 15.09 0.70
C ALA A 383 2.62 16.17 0.15
N TRP A 384 2.28 16.06 -1.14
CA TRP A 384 1.32 16.92 -1.81
C TRP A 384 0.51 16.13 -2.82
N GLY A 385 -0.75 16.53 -2.99
CA GLY A 385 -1.65 15.91 -3.94
C GLY A 385 -2.49 16.95 -4.66
N LYS A 386 -2.91 16.60 -5.88
CA LYS A 386 -3.85 17.37 -6.69
C LYS A 386 -4.83 16.45 -7.37
N ILE A 387 -6.09 16.83 -7.38
CA ILE A 387 -7.17 16.10 -8.03
C ILE A 387 -7.93 16.98 -9.02
N ARG A 388 -8.68 16.33 -9.90
CA ARG A 388 -9.65 16.94 -10.81
C ARG A 388 -10.83 15.99 -11.00
N ASN A 389 -12.05 16.54 -10.91
CA ASN A 389 -13.29 15.83 -11.12
C ASN A 389 -13.74 15.85 -12.60
N ILE A 390 -14.86 15.21 -12.91
CA ILE A 390 -15.51 15.26 -14.24
C ILE A 390 -15.87 16.70 -14.60
N SER A 391 -16.41 17.47 -13.67
CA SER A 391 -16.75 18.90 -13.83
C SER A 391 -15.55 19.84 -14.05
N GLU A 392 -14.32 19.28 -14.14
CA GLU A 392 -13.04 20.02 -14.20
C GLU A 392 -12.73 20.81 -12.90
N ALA A 393 -13.57 20.73 -11.87
CA ALA A 393 -13.26 21.24 -10.55
C ALA A 393 -12.03 20.51 -9.98
N SER A 394 -11.14 21.25 -9.34
CA SER A 394 -9.89 20.75 -8.81
C SER A 394 -9.77 20.93 -7.31
N GLY A 395 -8.90 20.18 -6.68
CA GLY A 395 -8.51 20.36 -5.30
C GLY A 395 -7.04 20.03 -5.11
N ASN A 396 -6.47 20.57 -4.05
CA ASN A 396 -5.10 20.30 -3.69
C ASN A 396 -4.95 20.13 -2.17
N ALA A 397 -3.96 19.33 -1.77
CA ALA A 397 -3.63 19.13 -0.37
C ALA A 397 -2.13 19.00 -0.20
N SER A 398 -1.63 19.38 0.96
CA SER A 398 -0.23 19.19 1.31
C SER A 398 -0.05 19.03 2.81
N ARG A 399 0.95 18.23 3.19
CA ARG A 399 1.30 17.96 4.58
C ARG A 399 2.79 17.78 4.81
N ILE A 400 3.18 17.99 6.06
CA ILE A 400 4.45 17.51 6.60
C ILE A 400 4.11 16.44 7.63
N GLN A 401 4.85 15.32 7.56
CA GLN A 401 4.75 14.23 8.50
C GLN A 401 6.13 13.93 9.07
N ALA A 402 6.21 13.75 10.38
CA ALA A 402 7.39 13.23 11.06
C ALA A 402 7.06 11.89 11.72
N MET A 403 8.01 10.97 11.78
CA MET A 403 7.80 9.69 12.45
C MET A 403 8.98 9.27 13.31
N VAL A 404 8.68 8.47 14.33
CA VAL A 404 9.62 7.62 15.04
C VAL A 404 9.09 6.19 15.01
N LYS A 405 9.96 5.23 14.67
CA LYS A 405 9.62 3.81 14.58
C LYS A 405 10.67 2.98 15.31
N TYR A 406 10.23 2.03 16.15
CA TYR A 406 11.07 1.03 16.79
C TYR A 406 10.57 -0.38 16.46
N THR A 407 11.45 -1.21 15.93
CA THR A 407 11.15 -2.62 15.53
C THR A 407 11.70 -3.58 16.57
N PHE A 408 10.93 -4.59 16.96
CA PHE A 408 11.28 -5.59 17.98
C PHE A 408 11.05 -7.02 17.50
#